data_0091ee272f1be2877ef0cff8f12155d1
#
_entry.id   0091ee272f1be2877ef0cff8f12155d1
#
_cell.length_a   1.000
_cell.length_b   1.000
_cell.length_c   1.000
_cell.angle_alpha   90.00
_cell.angle_beta   90.00
_cell.angle_gamma   90.00
#
_symmetry.space_group_name_H-M   'P 1'
#
loop_
_entity.id
_entity.type
_entity.pdbx_description
1 polymer ?
#
loop_
_entity_poly.entity_id
_entity_poly.type
_entity_poly.pdbx_seq_one_letter_code
_entity_poly.pdbx_strand_id
1 'polypeptide(L)'
;MKSLLACLLSVTLLLPHLAFAEDDTFPASFRFGADVSTVLSEENSGVVYRNCDGEPTDLFVLLKEAGWDTVRVRVWNDPFDEDGRGYGGGNCGVANAVEIARRCKEAGLSLIVDFHYSDFWADPAKQMSPKAWVTMDLTQKCSALYAFTTDALTQIAATGVDIWMVQVGNEINGGMAGEWSTNGRNQLMNAGSAAVRATLPDALVAVHFTNVSQSDAKKYIREVCEGDTPVDFDVMAYSYYRYWHGSLENLSGLMTDVLENFGKDVFIAETAYPFTTNNLDTHPNSVPNEWCDMKQDISRDGQAADFRETVETAVQAGALGVCYWEPAWIPVPGNSWEEQSKLWEQFGSGWASSYAGGYDPQDAGAWFGGCAWENQALFEVDGTPAWTLSLPNILRGE
;
A
#
# COMPACT_ATOMS: atom_id res chain seq x y z
N MET A 1 -14.26 18.13 -17.10
CA MET A 1 -13.30 18.41 -18.20
C MET A 1 -12.79 19.86 -18.29
N LYS A 2 -13.36 20.86 -17.63
CA LYS A 2 -12.86 22.25 -17.67
C LYS A 2 -12.10 22.70 -16.42
N SER A 3 -12.24 22.03 -15.28
CA SER A 3 -11.61 22.45 -14.01
C SER A 3 -10.18 21.94 -13.80
N LEU A 4 -9.83 20.76 -14.30
CA LEU A 4 -8.45 20.25 -14.21
C LEU A 4 -7.45 21.06 -15.03
N LEU A 5 -7.88 21.66 -16.15
CA LEU A 5 -7.01 22.51 -16.99
C LEU A 5 -6.54 23.78 -16.28
N ALA A 6 -7.26 24.25 -15.28
CA ALA A 6 -6.91 25.47 -14.53
C ALA A 6 -5.78 25.26 -13.52
N CYS A 7 -5.67 24.08 -12.92
CA CYS A 7 -4.53 23.72 -12.05
C CYS A 7 -3.25 23.43 -12.82
N LEU A 8 -3.35 22.99 -14.08
CA LEU A 8 -2.19 22.72 -14.94
C LEU A 8 -1.48 23.98 -15.49
N LEU A 9 -2.16 25.11 -15.56
CA LEU A 9 -1.62 26.33 -16.17
C LEU A 9 -0.62 27.13 -15.31
N SER A 10 -0.46 26.81 -14.03
CA SER A 10 0.51 27.47 -13.15
C SER A 10 1.84 26.74 -12.99
N VAL A 11 2.02 25.55 -13.57
CA VAL A 11 3.20 24.68 -13.37
C VAL A 11 4.16 24.66 -14.57
N THR A 12 3.93 25.43 -15.63
CA THR A 12 4.80 25.47 -16.83
C THR A 12 6.15 26.18 -16.64
N LEU A 13 6.67 26.33 -15.42
CA LEU A 13 7.97 26.93 -15.17
C LEU A 13 8.91 25.99 -14.42
N LEU A 14 9.87 25.44 -15.18
CA LEU A 14 11.17 24.96 -14.70
C LEU A 14 11.21 23.57 -14.03
N LEU A 15 10.72 22.55 -14.69
CA LEU A 15 11.35 21.24 -14.51
C LEU A 15 12.36 21.03 -15.66
N PRO A 16 13.62 20.62 -15.41
CA PRO A 16 14.48 20.18 -16.48
C PRO A 16 13.82 18.97 -17.14
N HIS A 17 13.48 19.10 -18.43
CA HIS A 17 13.07 17.99 -19.26
C HIS A 17 14.23 17.00 -19.34
N LEU A 18 14.23 15.99 -18.45
CA LEU A 18 14.77 14.70 -18.81
C LEU A 18 13.65 14.02 -19.59
N ALA A 19 13.57 14.36 -20.88
CA ALA A 19 12.70 13.67 -21.81
C ALA A 19 13.15 12.21 -21.90
N PHE A 20 12.22 11.28 -21.82
CA PHE A 20 12.38 10.03 -22.55
C PHE A 20 12.89 10.41 -23.94
N ALA A 21 13.85 9.64 -24.49
CA ALA A 21 14.29 9.90 -25.87
C ALA A 21 13.04 10.01 -26.75
N GLU A 22 13.05 10.88 -27.78
CA GLU A 22 11.86 11.30 -28.57
C GLU A 22 11.01 10.15 -29.18
N ASP A 23 11.34 8.88 -28.92
CA ASP A 23 10.66 7.66 -29.41
C ASP A 23 10.09 6.76 -28.29
N ASP A 24 10.31 7.03 -26.98
CA ASP A 24 9.83 6.17 -25.89
C ASP A 24 8.54 6.75 -25.28
N THR A 25 7.40 6.36 -25.85
CA THR A 25 6.09 6.58 -25.20
C THR A 25 6.00 5.76 -23.93
N PHE A 26 5.47 6.35 -22.85
CA PHE A 26 5.25 5.67 -21.57
C PHE A 26 4.43 4.37 -21.81
N PRO A 27 4.84 3.20 -21.25
CA PRO A 27 4.15 1.95 -21.55
C PRO A 27 2.69 1.99 -21.11
N ALA A 28 1.75 1.80 -22.04
CA ALA A 28 0.32 1.82 -21.75
C ALA A 28 -0.12 0.70 -20.78
N SER A 29 0.69 -0.35 -20.65
CA SER A 29 0.45 -1.48 -19.73
C SER A 29 0.93 -1.20 -18.31
N PHE A 30 1.77 -0.17 -18.10
CA PHE A 30 2.29 0.17 -16.77
C PHE A 30 1.20 0.76 -15.89
N ARG A 31 1.04 0.24 -14.67
CA ARG A 31 -0.02 0.62 -13.75
C ARG A 31 0.48 1.57 -12.66
N PHE A 32 -0.26 2.65 -12.44
CA PHE A 32 -0.13 3.50 -11.26
C PHE A 32 -1.17 3.08 -10.23
N GLY A 33 -0.69 2.62 -9.08
CA GLY A 33 -1.53 2.22 -7.95
C GLY A 33 -1.50 3.23 -6.80
N ALA A 34 -2.60 3.34 -6.07
CA ALA A 34 -2.72 4.09 -4.83
C ALA A 34 -3.25 3.19 -3.72
N ASP A 35 -2.49 2.98 -2.64
CA ASP A 35 -3.04 2.34 -1.43
C ASP A 35 -3.81 3.37 -0.63
N VAL A 36 -5.11 3.15 -0.44
CA VAL A 36 -5.99 4.07 0.29
C VAL A 36 -6.85 3.32 1.31
N SER A 37 -6.22 2.38 1.98
CA SER A 37 -6.88 1.46 2.90
C SER A 37 -7.53 2.16 4.10
N THR A 38 -7.02 3.34 4.49
CA THR A 38 -7.53 4.15 5.61
C THR A 38 -8.74 5.02 5.26
N VAL A 39 -9.08 5.18 3.97
CA VAL A 39 -10.04 6.18 3.48
C VAL A 39 -11.38 6.20 4.22
N LEU A 40 -11.97 5.03 4.51
CA LEU A 40 -13.27 4.98 5.18
C LEU A 40 -13.22 5.49 6.63
N SER A 41 -12.13 5.21 7.32
CA SER A 41 -11.87 5.71 8.68
C SER A 41 -11.60 7.21 8.68
N GLU A 42 -10.88 7.71 7.67
CA GLU A 42 -10.65 9.15 7.47
C GLU A 42 -11.97 9.89 7.25
N GLU A 43 -12.79 9.44 6.30
CA GLU A 43 -14.09 10.04 6.00
C GLU A 43 -15.03 9.99 7.21
N ASN A 44 -15.08 8.87 7.94
CA ASN A 44 -15.86 8.73 9.17
C ASN A 44 -15.37 9.67 10.29
N SER A 45 -14.10 10.02 10.29
CA SER A 45 -13.49 11.00 11.21
C SER A 45 -13.74 12.45 10.80
N GLY A 46 -14.40 12.67 9.66
CA GLY A 46 -14.77 14.01 9.17
C GLY A 46 -13.80 14.60 8.15
N VAL A 47 -12.84 13.82 7.64
CA VAL A 47 -12.03 14.23 6.48
C VAL A 47 -12.93 14.33 5.25
N VAL A 48 -12.76 15.40 4.47
CA VAL A 48 -13.51 15.64 3.25
C VAL A 48 -12.54 15.92 2.11
N TYR A 49 -12.43 14.97 1.18
CA TYR A 49 -11.64 15.18 -0.04
C TYR A 49 -12.37 16.14 -0.97
N ARG A 50 -11.60 16.96 -1.69
CA ARG A 50 -12.11 18.03 -2.54
C ARG A 50 -11.43 18.02 -3.90
N ASN A 51 -12.09 18.56 -4.90
CA ASN A 51 -11.45 18.83 -6.18
C ASN A 51 -10.65 20.16 -6.11
N CYS A 52 -10.01 20.54 -7.22
CA CYS A 52 -9.23 21.78 -7.32
C CYS A 52 -10.07 23.06 -7.15
N ASP A 53 -11.40 22.98 -7.29
CA ASP A 53 -12.31 24.11 -7.06
C ASP A 53 -12.76 24.19 -5.58
N GLY A 54 -12.29 23.26 -4.72
CA GLY A 54 -12.63 23.17 -3.30
C GLY A 54 -13.96 22.47 -3.02
N GLU A 55 -14.62 21.90 -4.04
CA GLU A 55 -15.88 21.18 -3.87
C GLU A 55 -15.67 19.76 -3.37
N PRO A 56 -16.45 19.28 -2.39
CA PRO A 56 -16.40 17.90 -1.94
C PRO A 56 -16.55 16.92 -3.10
N THR A 57 -15.61 15.98 -3.21
CA THR A 57 -15.55 15.02 -4.31
C THR A 57 -15.07 13.66 -3.78
N ASP A 58 -15.63 12.57 -4.30
CA ASP A 58 -15.23 11.22 -3.94
C ASP A 58 -13.73 11.00 -4.28
N LEU A 59 -12.96 10.45 -3.33
CA LEU A 59 -11.53 10.20 -3.48
C LEU A 59 -11.21 9.36 -4.73
N PHE A 60 -12.01 8.32 -5.02
CA PHE A 60 -11.76 7.42 -6.14
C PHE A 60 -11.97 8.11 -7.50
N VAL A 61 -12.88 9.08 -7.55
CA VAL A 61 -13.06 9.96 -8.72
C VAL A 61 -11.82 10.83 -8.90
N LEU A 62 -11.31 11.44 -7.81
CA LEU A 62 -10.10 12.28 -7.87
C LEU A 62 -8.88 11.48 -8.32
N LEU A 63 -8.70 10.26 -7.79
CA LEU A 63 -7.63 9.36 -8.21
C LEU A 63 -7.73 9.04 -9.71
N LYS A 64 -8.94 8.67 -10.18
CA LYS A 64 -9.15 8.35 -11.60
C LYS A 64 -8.86 9.54 -12.52
N GLU A 65 -9.33 10.74 -12.16
CA GLU A 65 -9.09 11.96 -12.91
C GLU A 65 -7.61 12.36 -12.92
N ALA A 66 -6.86 12.01 -11.87
CA ALA A 66 -5.42 12.26 -11.75
C ALA A 66 -4.54 11.20 -12.44
N GLY A 67 -5.15 10.21 -13.10
CA GLY A 67 -4.45 9.21 -13.93
C GLY A 67 -4.08 7.92 -13.19
N TRP A 68 -4.57 7.69 -11.97
CA TRP A 68 -4.37 6.41 -11.28
C TRP A 68 -5.21 5.30 -11.93
N ASP A 69 -4.69 4.10 -12.03
CA ASP A 69 -5.32 2.95 -12.68
C ASP A 69 -5.94 1.98 -11.70
N THR A 70 -5.32 1.83 -10.55
CA THR A 70 -5.66 0.79 -9.59
C THR A 70 -5.57 1.30 -8.15
N VAL A 71 -6.35 0.67 -7.28
CA VAL A 71 -6.30 0.88 -5.84
C VAL A 71 -5.76 -0.38 -5.18
N ARG A 72 -4.84 -0.24 -4.23
CA ARG A 72 -4.44 -1.32 -3.33
C ARG A 72 -5.20 -1.17 -2.02
N VAL A 73 -5.73 -2.26 -1.50
CA VAL A 73 -6.43 -2.31 -0.23
C VAL A 73 -5.92 -3.47 0.62
N ARG A 74 -5.47 -3.17 1.85
CA ARG A 74 -5.08 -4.20 2.81
C ARG A 74 -6.30 -4.83 3.46
N VAL A 75 -6.18 -6.11 3.80
CA VAL A 75 -7.23 -6.89 4.45
C VAL A 75 -6.65 -7.62 5.66
N TRP A 76 -7.17 -7.31 6.83
CA TRP A 76 -6.90 -7.97 8.09
C TRP A 76 -8.00 -8.98 8.41
N ASN A 77 -7.69 -10.00 9.23
CA ASN A 77 -8.64 -11.06 9.51
C ASN A 77 -9.79 -10.59 10.42
N ASP A 78 -9.47 -10.00 11.57
CA ASP A 78 -10.44 -9.50 12.55
C ASP A 78 -9.83 -8.34 13.34
N PRO A 79 -9.83 -7.10 12.78
CA PRO A 79 -9.18 -5.93 13.39
C PRO A 79 -9.98 -5.29 14.53
N PHE A 80 -10.61 -6.10 15.37
CA PHE A 80 -11.44 -5.63 16.46
C PHE A 80 -11.16 -6.41 17.76
N ASP A 81 -11.35 -5.77 18.91
CA ASP A 81 -11.32 -6.44 20.18
C ASP A 81 -12.64 -7.20 20.49
N GLU A 82 -12.75 -7.80 21.69
CA GLU A 82 -13.92 -8.58 22.10
C GLU A 82 -15.21 -7.73 22.24
N ASP A 83 -15.08 -6.43 22.43
CA ASP A 83 -16.18 -5.47 22.52
C ASP A 83 -16.54 -4.86 21.14
N GLY A 84 -15.85 -5.27 20.06
CA GLY A 84 -16.05 -4.77 18.70
C GLY A 84 -15.41 -3.40 18.45
N ARG A 85 -14.41 -2.99 19.28
CA ARG A 85 -13.68 -1.74 19.10
C ARG A 85 -12.50 -1.95 18.17
N GLY A 86 -12.37 -1.08 17.16
CA GLY A 86 -11.37 -1.21 16.10
C GLY A 86 -9.95 -0.95 16.56
N TYR A 87 -8.98 -1.62 15.95
CA TYR A 87 -7.55 -1.51 16.26
C TYR A 87 -6.86 -0.27 15.67
N GLY A 88 -7.53 0.45 14.77
CA GLY A 88 -6.94 1.58 14.06
C GLY A 88 -6.37 1.17 12.71
N GLY A 89 -5.55 2.05 12.11
CA GLY A 89 -4.96 1.81 10.79
C GLY A 89 -5.99 1.57 9.69
N GLY A 90 -7.18 2.20 9.79
CA GLY A 90 -8.28 1.99 8.86
C GLY A 90 -9.26 0.88 9.26
N ASN A 91 -9.03 0.13 10.35
CA ASN A 91 -9.84 -1.04 10.72
C ASN A 91 -10.10 -1.97 9.53
N CYS A 92 -9.06 -2.34 8.81
CA CYS A 92 -9.07 -2.89 7.46
C CYS A 92 -9.62 -4.33 7.37
N GLY A 93 -10.85 -4.57 7.84
CA GLY A 93 -11.53 -5.85 7.68
C GLY A 93 -12.12 -6.04 6.27
N VAL A 94 -12.67 -7.23 6.01
CA VAL A 94 -13.27 -7.58 4.70
C VAL A 94 -14.39 -6.62 4.30
N ALA A 95 -15.21 -6.16 5.24
CA ALA A 95 -16.30 -5.22 4.96
C ALA A 95 -15.78 -3.87 4.40
N ASN A 96 -14.65 -3.36 4.92
CA ASN A 96 -14.01 -2.15 4.41
C ASN A 96 -13.50 -2.38 2.98
N ALA A 97 -12.86 -3.51 2.72
CA ALA A 97 -12.38 -3.85 1.37
C ALA A 97 -13.54 -3.98 0.36
N VAL A 98 -14.69 -4.52 0.76
CA VAL A 98 -15.90 -4.58 -0.08
C VAL A 98 -16.42 -3.19 -0.42
N GLU A 99 -16.48 -2.27 0.54
CA GLU A 99 -16.94 -0.89 0.26
C GLU A 99 -15.94 -0.13 -0.64
N ILE A 100 -14.64 -0.26 -0.39
CA ILE A 100 -13.61 0.31 -1.26
C ILE A 100 -13.72 -0.28 -2.68
N ALA A 101 -13.89 -1.59 -2.81
CA ALA A 101 -14.07 -2.27 -4.09
C ALA A 101 -15.28 -1.75 -4.86
N ARG A 102 -16.41 -1.52 -4.19
CA ARG A 102 -17.61 -0.94 -4.78
C ARG A 102 -17.33 0.45 -5.38
N ARG A 103 -16.64 1.31 -4.61
CA ARG A 103 -16.27 2.66 -5.06
C ARG A 103 -15.24 2.63 -6.19
N CYS A 104 -14.26 1.72 -6.16
CA CYS A 104 -13.33 1.48 -7.28
C CYS A 104 -14.10 1.12 -8.55
N LYS A 105 -15.08 0.21 -8.45
CA LYS A 105 -15.92 -0.18 -9.58
C LYS A 105 -16.66 1.02 -10.17
N GLU A 106 -17.23 1.87 -9.34
CA GLU A 106 -17.99 3.06 -9.76
C GLU A 106 -17.09 4.09 -10.44
N ALA A 107 -15.85 4.26 -9.95
CA ALA A 107 -14.86 5.17 -10.53
C ALA A 107 -14.12 4.59 -11.77
N GLY A 108 -14.28 3.29 -12.06
CA GLY A 108 -13.55 2.61 -13.15
C GLY A 108 -12.07 2.39 -12.85
N LEU A 109 -11.75 2.11 -11.57
CA LEU A 109 -10.44 1.68 -11.09
C LEU A 109 -10.43 0.17 -10.91
N SER A 110 -9.29 -0.48 -11.17
CA SER A 110 -9.07 -1.88 -10.78
C SER A 110 -8.61 -1.98 -9.32
N LEU A 111 -8.53 -3.19 -8.79
CA LEU A 111 -8.19 -3.44 -7.39
C LEU A 111 -7.00 -4.39 -7.26
N ILE A 112 -6.13 -4.10 -6.31
CA ILE A 112 -5.15 -5.02 -5.72
C ILE A 112 -5.63 -5.31 -4.30
N VAL A 113 -5.82 -6.59 -3.96
CA VAL A 113 -6.18 -7.01 -2.61
C VAL A 113 -4.94 -7.48 -1.90
N ASP A 114 -4.59 -6.85 -0.79
CA ASP A 114 -3.41 -7.16 0.03
C ASP A 114 -3.81 -7.84 1.34
N PHE A 115 -3.61 -9.15 1.42
CA PHE A 115 -3.86 -9.91 2.64
C PHE A 115 -2.68 -9.88 3.58
N HIS A 116 -2.84 -9.33 4.78
CA HIS A 116 -1.84 -9.39 5.83
C HIS A 116 -1.82 -10.72 6.59
N TYR A 117 -2.93 -11.44 6.61
CA TYR A 117 -3.12 -12.65 7.42
C TYR A 117 -2.73 -12.45 8.89
N SER A 118 -3.17 -11.33 9.41
CA SER A 118 -3.02 -10.84 10.77
C SER A 118 -4.29 -10.09 11.15
N ASP A 119 -4.51 -9.80 12.41
CA ASP A 119 -5.64 -8.96 12.86
C ASP A 119 -5.26 -7.48 12.91
N PHE A 120 -4.00 -7.15 12.69
CA PHE A 120 -3.44 -5.80 12.69
C PHE A 120 -2.27 -5.73 11.70
N TRP A 121 -1.44 -4.69 11.77
CA TRP A 121 -0.28 -4.53 10.90
C TRP A 121 0.60 -5.78 10.85
N ALA A 122 1.01 -6.15 9.66
CA ALA A 122 2.06 -7.14 9.40
C ALA A 122 3.22 -6.45 8.66
N ASP A 123 4.44 -6.63 9.17
CA ASP A 123 5.68 -6.11 8.63
C ASP A 123 6.83 -7.14 8.84
N PRO A 124 8.06 -6.90 8.38
CA PRO A 124 9.14 -7.88 8.49
C PRO A 124 9.46 -8.36 9.91
N ALA A 125 9.20 -7.53 10.91
CA ALA A 125 9.43 -7.85 12.32
C ALA A 125 8.17 -8.38 13.03
N LYS A 126 6.99 -8.16 12.43
CA LYS A 126 5.69 -8.37 13.05
C LYS A 126 4.77 -9.17 12.13
N GLN A 127 4.85 -10.48 12.21
CA GLN A 127 4.04 -11.44 11.44
C GLN A 127 3.15 -12.25 12.38
N MET A 128 2.27 -11.55 13.11
CA MET A 128 1.47 -12.17 14.16
C MET A 128 0.33 -13.02 13.58
N SER A 129 0.06 -14.13 14.26
CA SER A 129 -1.07 -14.99 13.90
C SER A 129 -2.39 -14.26 14.20
N PRO A 130 -3.42 -14.34 13.35
CA PRO A 130 -4.77 -13.93 13.74
C PRO A 130 -5.18 -14.60 15.06
N LYS A 131 -5.93 -13.88 15.91
CA LYS A 131 -6.42 -14.40 17.21
C LYS A 131 -7.05 -15.79 17.11
N ALA A 132 -7.87 -15.96 16.06
CA ALA A 132 -8.57 -17.22 15.82
C ALA A 132 -7.63 -18.39 15.44
N TRP A 133 -6.37 -18.12 15.04
CA TRP A 133 -5.45 -19.14 14.55
C TRP A 133 -4.29 -19.45 15.51
N VAL A 134 -4.19 -18.75 16.63
CA VAL A 134 -3.04 -18.86 17.57
C VAL A 134 -2.80 -20.28 18.05
N THR A 135 -3.85 -21.09 18.25
CA THR A 135 -3.76 -22.47 18.73
C THR A 135 -3.70 -23.51 17.62
N MET A 136 -3.74 -23.09 16.35
CA MET A 136 -3.73 -23.99 15.20
C MET A 136 -2.32 -24.46 14.87
N ASP A 137 -2.18 -25.71 14.45
CA ASP A 137 -0.97 -26.18 13.78
C ASP A 137 -0.89 -25.64 12.33
N LEU A 138 0.25 -25.85 11.66
CA LEU A 138 0.49 -25.34 10.31
C LEU A 138 -0.57 -25.82 9.30
N THR A 139 -0.98 -27.09 9.37
CA THR A 139 -1.99 -27.66 8.46
C THR A 139 -3.35 -26.99 8.66
N GLN A 140 -3.72 -26.76 9.91
CA GLN A 140 -4.95 -26.05 10.28
C GLN A 140 -4.89 -24.58 9.83
N LYS A 141 -3.75 -23.91 10.03
CA LYS A 141 -3.54 -22.53 9.53
C LYS A 141 -3.64 -22.45 8.02
N CYS A 142 -3.03 -23.37 7.25
CA CYS A 142 -3.18 -23.41 5.80
C CYS A 142 -4.66 -23.53 5.37
N SER A 143 -5.41 -24.41 6.05
CA SER A 143 -6.84 -24.58 5.77
C SER A 143 -7.66 -23.34 6.12
N ALA A 144 -7.39 -22.70 7.25
CA ALA A 144 -8.05 -21.47 7.69
C ALA A 144 -7.74 -20.29 6.76
N LEU A 145 -6.48 -20.16 6.33
CA LEU A 145 -6.03 -19.15 5.40
C LEU A 145 -6.70 -19.30 4.03
N TYR A 146 -6.74 -20.52 3.50
CA TYR A 146 -7.46 -20.83 2.26
C TYR A 146 -8.93 -20.41 2.35
N ALA A 147 -9.62 -20.82 3.43
CA ALA A 147 -11.03 -20.52 3.64
C ALA A 147 -11.28 -19.00 3.77
N PHE A 148 -10.47 -18.29 4.55
CA PHE A 148 -10.55 -16.84 4.72
C PHE A 148 -10.34 -16.11 3.40
N THR A 149 -9.30 -16.47 2.63
CA THR A 149 -8.99 -15.86 1.34
C THR A 149 -10.15 -16.07 0.35
N THR A 150 -10.68 -17.30 0.27
CA THR A 150 -11.81 -17.61 -0.62
C THR A 150 -13.06 -16.81 -0.25
N ASP A 151 -13.41 -16.74 1.04
CA ASP A 151 -14.58 -16.00 1.52
C ASP A 151 -14.43 -14.49 1.24
N ALA A 152 -13.31 -13.89 1.61
CA ALA A 152 -13.05 -12.48 1.39
C ALA A 152 -13.09 -12.12 -0.10
N LEU A 153 -12.38 -12.87 -0.96
CA LEU A 153 -12.37 -12.62 -2.41
C LEU A 153 -13.74 -12.81 -3.04
N THR A 154 -14.54 -13.78 -2.57
CA THR A 154 -15.91 -13.96 -3.04
C THR A 154 -16.78 -12.74 -2.75
N GLN A 155 -16.66 -12.17 -1.55
CA GLN A 155 -17.42 -10.97 -1.16
C GLN A 155 -16.95 -9.75 -1.96
N ILE A 156 -15.64 -9.54 -2.11
CA ILE A 156 -15.07 -8.42 -2.86
C ILE A 156 -15.46 -8.52 -4.35
N ALA A 157 -15.31 -9.70 -4.97
CA ALA A 157 -15.66 -9.92 -6.38
C ALA A 157 -17.17 -9.72 -6.67
N ALA A 158 -18.03 -9.95 -5.69
CA ALA A 158 -19.48 -9.73 -5.82
C ALA A 158 -19.82 -8.25 -6.11
N THR A 159 -18.93 -7.28 -5.84
CA THR A 159 -19.08 -5.87 -6.22
C THR A 159 -18.97 -5.65 -7.74
N GLY A 160 -18.36 -6.60 -8.45
CA GLY A 160 -18.08 -6.51 -9.88
C GLY A 160 -16.87 -5.64 -10.22
N VAL A 161 -16.01 -5.31 -9.24
CA VAL A 161 -14.73 -4.64 -9.48
C VAL A 161 -13.79 -5.56 -10.26
N ASP A 162 -12.90 -4.99 -11.07
CA ASP A 162 -11.81 -5.71 -11.71
C ASP A 162 -10.70 -5.94 -10.67
N ILE A 163 -10.57 -7.17 -10.14
CA ILE A 163 -9.49 -7.55 -9.23
C ILE A 163 -8.31 -7.99 -10.09
N TRP A 164 -7.37 -7.07 -10.29
CA TRP A 164 -6.20 -7.29 -11.14
C TRP A 164 -5.15 -8.20 -10.49
N MET A 165 -4.92 -8.03 -9.17
CA MET A 165 -3.88 -8.74 -8.44
C MET A 165 -4.32 -9.03 -7.00
N VAL A 166 -3.87 -10.15 -6.47
CA VAL A 166 -4.02 -10.50 -5.05
C VAL A 166 -2.66 -10.77 -4.46
N GLN A 167 -2.31 -9.99 -3.45
CA GLN A 167 -1.09 -10.12 -2.68
C GLN A 167 -1.31 -11.08 -1.51
N VAL A 168 -0.54 -12.16 -1.48
CA VAL A 168 -0.62 -13.23 -0.48
C VAL A 168 0.44 -13.03 0.58
N GLY A 169 0.10 -12.28 1.62
CA GLY A 169 0.99 -11.84 2.69
C GLY A 169 1.64 -10.48 2.43
N ASN A 170 1.84 -9.69 3.49
CA ASN A 170 2.49 -8.39 3.46
C ASN A 170 3.86 -8.43 4.11
N GLU A 171 4.91 -7.99 3.36
CA GLU A 171 6.30 -7.89 3.84
C GLU A 171 6.79 -9.14 4.60
N ILE A 172 6.57 -10.30 4.00
CA ILE A 172 6.75 -11.63 4.61
C ILE A 172 8.21 -12.08 4.73
N ASN A 173 9.16 -11.15 4.86
CA ASN A 173 10.60 -11.43 4.94
C ASN A 173 10.95 -12.45 6.03
N GLY A 174 10.43 -12.26 7.23
CA GLY A 174 10.74 -13.09 8.39
C GLY A 174 9.81 -14.27 8.58
N GLY A 175 8.52 -14.12 8.19
CA GLY A 175 7.48 -15.10 8.46
C GLY A 175 6.14 -14.71 7.87
N MET A 176 5.07 -15.41 8.27
CA MET A 176 3.69 -15.16 7.86
C MET A 176 2.72 -15.80 8.85
N ALA A 177 1.72 -15.07 9.32
CA ALA A 177 0.68 -15.56 10.22
C ALA A 177 1.21 -16.36 11.44
N GLY A 178 2.30 -15.88 12.05
CA GLY A 178 2.97 -16.53 13.19
C GLY A 178 3.85 -17.72 12.85
N GLU A 179 4.08 -18.04 11.58
CA GLU A 179 5.04 -19.04 11.12
C GLU A 179 6.34 -18.36 10.67
N TRP A 180 7.44 -18.70 11.33
CA TRP A 180 8.75 -18.08 11.13
C TRP A 180 9.74 -18.94 10.34
N SER A 181 9.36 -20.16 9.98
CA SER A 181 10.17 -21.02 9.12
C SER A 181 9.88 -20.75 7.65
N THR A 182 10.89 -20.75 6.79
CA THR A 182 10.75 -20.61 5.34
C THR A 182 9.74 -21.62 4.78
N ASN A 183 9.83 -22.88 5.22
CA ASN A 183 8.91 -23.93 4.75
C ASN A 183 7.46 -23.69 5.20
N GLY A 184 7.23 -23.27 6.46
CA GLY A 184 5.89 -22.93 6.96
C GLY A 184 5.29 -21.74 6.24
N ARG A 185 6.08 -20.67 6.06
CA ARG A 185 5.70 -19.48 5.29
C ARG A 185 5.30 -19.86 3.85
N ASN A 186 6.11 -20.65 3.14
CA ASN A 186 5.85 -21.07 1.77
C ASN A 186 4.58 -21.95 1.67
N GLN A 187 4.30 -22.81 2.66
CA GLN A 187 3.05 -23.58 2.69
C GLN A 187 1.83 -22.67 2.86
N LEU A 188 1.91 -21.63 3.71
CA LEU A 188 0.84 -20.65 3.87
C LEU A 188 0.62 -19.85 2.58
N MET A 189 1.69 -19.39 1.91
CA MET A 189 1.58 -18.71 0.61
C MET A 189 0.91 -19.61 -0.42
N ASN A 190 1.29 -20.89 -0.51
CA ASN A 190 0.66 -21.82 -1.43
C ASN A 190 -0.82 -22.05 -1.13
N ALA A 191 -1.23 -22.05 0.15
CA ALA A 191 -2.64 -22.13 0.51
C ALA A 191 -3.42 -20.88 0.04
N GLY A 192 -2.83 -19.69 0.20
CA GLY A 192 -3.40 -18.42 -0.30
C GLY A 192 -3.47 -18.40 -1.82
N SER A 193 -2.37 -18.74 -2.50
CA SER A 193 -2.33 -18.84 -3.96
C SER A 193 -3.40 -19.78 -4.49
N ALA A 194 -3.52 -20.98 -3.92
CA ALA A 194 -4.53 -21.95 -4.32
C ALA A 194 -5.97 -21.39 -4.16
N ALA A 195 -6.23 -20.62 -3.10
CA ALA A 195 -7.52 -19.95 -2.91
C ALA A 195 -7.77 -18.89 -3.99
N VAL A 196 -6.77 -18.08 -4.33
CA VAL A 196 -6.86 -17.07 -5.41
C VAL A 196 -7.14 -17.76 -6.75
N ARG A 197 -6.32 -18.76 -7.13
CA ARG A 197 -6.50 -19.50 -8.39
C ARG A 197 -7.88 -20.14 -8.52
N ALA A 198 -8.43 -20.63 -7.40
CA ALA A 198 -9.75 -21.25 -7.39
C ALA A 198 -10.91 -20.25 -7.49
N THR A 199 -10.73 -19.05 -6.93
CA THR A 199 -11.79 -18.03 -6.83
C THR A 199 -11.74 -17.03 -7.99
N LEU A 200 -10.53 -16.62 -8.38
CA LEU A 200 -10.23 -15.58 -9.37
C LEU A 200 -9.13 -16.08 -10.33
N PRO A 201 -9.42 -16.99 -11.25
CA PRO A 201 -8.39 -17.64 -12.07
C PRO A 201 -7.62 -16.68 -12.98
N ASP A 202 -8.17 -15.50 -13.27
CA ASP A 202 -7.55 -14.48 -14.15
C ASP A 202 -6.74 -13.43 -13.35
N ALA A 203 -6.85 -13.40 -12.03
CA ALA A 203 -6.10 -12.46 -11.19
C ALA A 203 -4.64 -12.91 -11.01
N LEU A 204 -3.71 -11.96 -11.03
CA LEU A 204 -2.31 -12.23 -10.71
C LEU A 204 -2.16 -12.53 -9.22
N VAL A 205 -1.30 -13.49 -8.88
CA VAL A 205 -0.89 -13.79 -7.51
C VAL A 205 0.46 -13.15 -7.24
N ALA A 206 0.52 -12.25 -6.27
CA ALA A 206 1.75 -11.60 -5.83
C ALA A 206 2.21 -12.12 -4.46
N VAL A 207 3.53 -12.25 -4.28
CA VAL A 207 4.20 -12.39 -3.00
C VAL A 207 5.00 -11.13 -2.70
N HIS A 208 5.02 -10.65 -1.45
CA HIS A 208 5.51 -9.33 -1.12
C HIS A 208 6.63 -9.34 -0.09
N PHE A 209 7.73 -8.71 -0.44
CA PHE A 209 8.92 -8.56 0.40
C PHE A 209 9.39 -7.10 0.43
N THR A 210 10.27 -6.78 1.37
CA THR A 210 10.91 -5.46 1.49
C THR A 210 12.41 -5.60 1.73
N ASN A 211 13.10 -4.51 2.07
CA ASN A 211 14.54 -4.46 2.34
C ASN A 211 15.41 -4.76 1.10
N VAL A 212 15.09 -4.09 -0.01
CA VAL A 212 15.80 -4.19 -1.30
C VAL A 212 17.30 -3.91 -1.18
N SER A 213 17.70 -3.03 -0.27
CA SER A 213 19.11 -2.64 -0.03
C SER A 213 19.93 -3.68 0.72
N GLN A 214 19.33 -4.68 1.32
CA GLN A 214 20.03 -5.69 2.09
C GLN A 214 20.76 -6.68 1.18
N SER A 215 21.93 -7.16 1.62
CA SER A 215 22.70 -8.18 0.90
C SER A 215 21.91 -9.46 0.66
N ASP A 216 20.92 -9.74 1.50
CA ASP A 216 20.05 -10.91 1.42
C ASP A 216 18.79 -10.70 0.57
N ALA A 217 18.59 -9.51 -0.02
CA ALA A 217 17.37 -9.20 -0.78
C ALA A 217 17.07 -10.25 -1.88
N LYS A 218 18.10 -10.73 -2.57
CA LYS A 218 17.97 -11.79 -3.58
C LYS A 218 17.69 -13.19 -2.99
N LYS A 219 17.85 -13.39 -1.70
CA LYS A 219 17.59 -14.67 -1.03
C LYS A 219 16.09 -15.01 -1.09
N TYR A 220 15.23 -14.03 -0.88
CA TYR A 220 13.79 -14.26 -0.80
C TYR A 220 13.20 -14.83 -2.09
N ILE A 221 13.63 -14.33 -3.27
CA ILE A 221 13.17 -14.89 -4.54
C ILE A 221 13.60 -16.36 -4.69
N ARG A 222 14.82 -16.72 -4.25
CA ARG A 222 15.27 -18.11 -4.27
C ARG A 222 14.50 -18.99 -3.30
N GLU A 223 14.23 -18.50 -2.08
CA GLU A 223 13.45 -19.23 -1.10
C GLU A 223 12.05 -19.59 -1.59
N VAL A 224 11.41 -18.70 -2.36
CA VAL A 224 10.05 -18.94 -2.90
C VAL A 224 10.07 -19.72 -4.21
N CYS A 225 11.13 -19.65 -5.01
CA CYS A 225 11.23 -20.35 -6.29
C CYS A 225 11.96 -21.69 -6.23
N GLU A 226 13.03 -21.79 -5.42
CA GLU A 226 14.00 -22.91 -5.44
C GLU A 226 14.01 -23.71 -4.12
N GLY A 227 13.26 -23.29 -3.10
CA GLY A 227 13.20 -23.97 -1.79
C GLY A 227 12.52 -25.34 -1.86
N ASP A 228 12.52 -26.07 -0.73
CA ASP A 228 11.88 -27.40 -0.60
C ASP A 228 10.36 -27.36 -0.88
N THR A 229 9.75 -26.19 -0.73
CA THR A 229 8.34 -25.93 -1.01
C THR A 229 8.24 -24.70 -1.90
N PRO A 230 8.43 -24.83 -3.22
CA PRO A 230 8.25 -23.71 -4.15
C PRO A 230 6.84 -23.14 -4.09
N VAL A 231 6.72 -21.82 -4.24
CA VAL A 231 5.45 -21.12 -4.20
C VAL A 231 4.90 -20.93 -5.60
N ASP A 232 3.59 -21.17 -5.77
CA ASP A 232 2.88 -20.79 -7.00
C ASP A 232 2.50 -19.31 -6.94
N PHE A 233 3.18 -18.46 -7.72
CA PHE A 233 2.90 -17.03 -7.84
C PHE A 233 3.33 -16.49 -9.21
N ASP A 234 2.84 -15.32 -9.57
CA ASP A 234 3.16 -14.65 -10.83
C ASP A 234 4.12 -13.47 -10.62
N VAL A 235 3.90 -12.69 -9.56
CA VAL A 235 4.52 -11.38 -9.34
C VAL A 235 5.31 -11.35 -8.04
N MET A 236 6.58 -10.94 -8.13
CA MET A 236 7.39 -10.57 -6.97
C MET A 236 7.17 -9.08 -6.70
N ALA A 237 6.49 -8.77 -5.60
CA ALA A 237 6.20 -7.41 -5.20
C ALA A 237 7.18 -6.94 -4.12
N TYR A 238 7.52 -5.65 -4.15
CA TYR A 238 8.45 -5.05 -3.21
C TYR A 238 7.91 -3.74 -2.61
N SER A 239 8.10 -3.53 -1.29
CA SER A 239 8.13 -2.19 -0.72
C SER A 239 9.47 -1.55 -1.03
N TYR A 240 9.45 -0.36 -1.60
CA TYR A 240 10.63 0.43 -1.86
C TYR A 240 10.44 1.87 -1.41
N TYR A 241 10.96 2.15 -0.23
CA TYR A 241 11.09 3.51 0.30
C TYR A 241 12.56 3.90 0.18
N ARG A 242 12.87 4.78 -0.78
CA ARG A 242 14.25 5.09 -1.16
C ARG A 242 15.11 5.55 0.02
N TYR A 243 14.53 6.26 0.94
CA TYR A 243 15.21 6.74 2.14
C TYR A 243 15.58 5.62 3.13
N TRP A 244 15.04 4.40 2.99
CA TRP A 244 15.37 3.22 3.79
C TRP A 244 16.04 2.10 3.00
N HIS A 245 15.66 1.92 1.73
CA HIS A 245 15.94 0.69 0.98
C HIS A 245 17.04 0.85 -0.08
N GLY A 246 17.78 1.98 -0.05
CA GLY A 246 19.00 2.17 -0.84
C GLY A 246 18.74 2.72 -2.25
N SER A 247 19.70 2.51 -3.14
CA SER A 247 19.73 3.19 -4.44
C SER A 247 18.80 2.57 -5.49
N LEU A 248 18.45 3.38 -6.48
CA LEU A 248 17.69 2.96 -7.65
C LEU A 248 18.41 1.89 -8.49
N GLU A 249 19.76 1.93 -8.53
CA GLU A 249 20.55 0.90 -9.22
C GLU A 249 20.39 -0.46 -8.54
N ASN A 250 20.31 -0.46 -7.20
CA ASN A 250 20.09 -1.69 -6.43
C ASN A 250 18.68 -2.24 -6.69
N LEU A 251 17.67 -1.37 -6.69
CA LEU A 251 16.30 -1.73 -7.04
C LEU A 251 16.20 -2.29 -8.47
N SER A 252 16.77 -1.58 -9.45
CA SER A 252 16.81 -2.02 -10.85
C SER A 252 17.48 -3.38 -11.00
N GLY A 253 18.66 -3.56 -10.38
CA GLY A 253 19.39 -4.83 -10.43
C GLY A 253 18.62 -6.00 -9.80
N LEU A 254 17.84 -5.74 -8.72
CA LEU A 254 16.99 -6.76 -8.12
C LEU A 254 15.81 -7.14 -9.04
N MET A 255 15.11 -6.15 -9.59
CA MET A 255 13.99 -6.39 -10.50
C MET A 255 14.43 -7.15 -11.76
N THR A 256 15.55 -6.74 -12.37
CA THR A 256 16.14 -7.41 -13.53
C THR A 256 16.50 -8.88 -13.21
N ASP A 257 17.11 -9.14 -12.02
CA ASP A 257 17.44 -10.50 -11.60
C ASP A 257 16.20 -11.40 -11.48
N VAL A 258 15.09 -10.87 -10.96
CA VAL A 258 13.82 -11.59 -10.84
C VAL A 258 13.25 -11.94 -12.22
N LEU A 259 13.18 -10.95 -13.11
CA LEU A 259 12.65 -11.12 -14.47
C LEU A 259 13.48 -12.11 -15.31
N GLU A 260 14.80 -11.92 -15.34
CA GLU A 260 15.69 -12.68 -16.23
C GLU A 260 16.01 -14.09 -15.72
N ASN A 261 16.19 -14.26 -14.40
CA ASN A 261 16.67 -15.51 -13.82
C ASN A 261 15.55 -16.39 -13.24
N PHE A 262 14.38 -15.80 -12.89
CA PHE A 262 13.27 -16.55 -12.31
C PHE A 262 12.00 -16.49 -13.17
N GLY A 263 11.95 -15.65 -14.20
CA GLY A 263 10.82 -15.53 -15.13
C GLY A 263 9.53 -15.12 -14.41
N LYS A 264 9.66 -14.29 -13.34
CA LYS A 264 8.55 -13.73 -12.59
C LYS A 264 8.41 -12.25 -12.89
N ASP A 265 7.18 -11.77 -12.98
CA ASP A 265 6.92 -10.35 -13.07
C ASP A 265 7.31 -9.63 -11.77
N VAL A 266 7.54 -8.32 -11.86
CA VAL A 266 7.87 -7.49 -10.69
C VAL A 266 6.93 -6.30 -10.59
N PHE A 267 6.66 -5.88 -9.34
CA PHE A 267 5.79 -4.75 -9.02
C PHE A 267 6.31 -4.03 -7.77
N ILE A 268 6.30 -2.70 -7.75
CA ILE A 268 6.58 -1.94 -6.55
C ILE A 268 5.25 -1.71 -5.83
N ALA A 269 5.01 -2.50 -4.77
CA ALA A 269 3.75 -2.49 -4.02
C ALA A 269 3.62 -1.27 -3.11
N GLU A 270 4.75 -0.71 -2.67
CA GLU A 270 4.76 0.44 -1.77
C GLU A 270 5.94 1.36 -2.07
N THR A 271 5.66 2.65 -2.17
CA THR A 271 6.62 3.75 -2.13
C THR A 271 5.92 5.01 -1.62
N ALA A 272 6.66 5.92 -1.00
CA ALA A 272 6.19 7.25 -0.64
C ALA A 272 7.40 8.17 -0.36
N TYR A 273 7.19 9.48 -0.34
CA TYR A 273 8.24 10.45 0.00
C TYR A 273 7.65 11.68 0.71
N PRO A 274 8.30 12.20 1.77
CA PRO A 274 7.77 13.34 2.52
C PRO A 274 7.91 14.65 1.74
N PHE A 275 6.87 15.47 1.80
CA PHE A 275 6.87 16.83 1.25
C PHE A 275 7.17 17.91 2.28
N THR A 276 7.16 17.55 3.57
CA THR A 276 7.45 18.47 4.67
C THR A 276 8.02 17.72 5.87
N THR A 277 8.74 18.41 6.72
CA THR A 277 9.19 17.93 8.04
C THR A 277 8.23 18.31 9.17
N ASN A 278 7.19 19.09 8.86
CA ASN A 278 6.21 19.49 9.85
C ASN A 278 5.30 18.33 10.21
N ASN A 279 4.99 18.21 11.48
CA ASN A 279 3.84 17.47 11.96
C ASN A 279 2.58 18.25 11.63
N LEU A 280 1.64 17.62 10.95
CA LEU A 280 0.39 18.26 10.52
C LEU A 280 -0.78 17.87 11.41
N ASP A 281 -0.62 16.83 12.24
CA ASP A 281 -1.52 16.48 13.33
C ASP A 281 -0.81 16.55 14.71
N THR A 282 -1.34 15.92 15.75
CA THR A 282 -0.73 15.93 17.10
C THR A 282 0.09 14.66 17.39
N HIS A 283 0.24 13.76 16.42
CA HIS A 283 1.07 12.56 16.49
C HIS A 283 2.37 12.75 15.70
N PRO A 284 3.54 12.27 16.19
CA PRO A 284 4.81 12.48 15.50
C PRO A 284 4.91 11.65 14.21
N ASN A 285 5.48 12.26 13.17
CA ASN A 285 5.79 11.57 11.92
C ASN A 285 6.90 10.52 12.08
N SER A 286 6.78 9.41 11.33
CA SER A 286 7.82 8.38 11.25
C SER A 286 9.01 8.80 10.38
N VAL A 287 8.81 9.73 9.43
CA VAL A 287 9.80 10.16 8.42
C VAL A 287 9.80 11.70 8.37
N PRO A 288 10.98 12.36 8.36
CA PRO A 288 12.32 11.78 8.47
C PRO A 288 12.71 11.40 9.90
N ASN A 289 13.59 10.44 10.03
CA ASN A 289 14.26 10.09 11.28
C ASN A 289 15.77 9.84 11.04
N GLU A 290 16.53 9.49 12.07
CA GLU A 290 18.00 9.29 11.98
C GLU A 290 18.42 8.12 11.06
N TRP A 291 17.49 7.25 10.66
CA TRP A 291 17.75 6.10 9.79
C TRP A 291 17.45 6.40 8.32
N CYS A 292 16.90 7.60 8.02
CA CYS A 292 16.52 7.99 6.66
C CYS A 292 17.71 8.60 5.92
N ASP A 293 18.01 8.06 4.73
CA ASP A 293 18.95 8.64 3.76
C ASP A 293 18.17 9.38 2.67
N MET A 294 17.79 10.62 2.98
CA MET A 294 16.99 11.45 2.07
C MET A 294 17.77 11.80 0.82
N LYS A 295 17.26 11.43 -0.36
CA LYS A 295 17.93 11.63 -1.65
C LYS A 295 17.44 12.86 -2.41
N GLN A 296 16.27 13.36 -2.06
CA GLN A 296 15.67 14.57 -2.62
C GLN A 296 15.41 15.57 -1.48
N ASP A 297 15.19 16.82 -1.80
CA ASP A 297 14.73 17.82 -0.84
C ASP A 297 13.35 17.42 -0.30
N ILE A 298 13.10 17.66 0.99
CA ILE A 298 11.78 17.43 1.60
C ILE A 298 10.88 18.60 1.19
N SER A 299 10.20 18.42 0.07
CA SER A 299 9.30 19.40 -0.58
C SER A 299 8.38 18.67 -1.55
N ARG A 300 7.33 19.34 -2.06
CA ARG A 300 6.48 18.78 -3.13
C ARG A 300 7.28 18.46 -4.40
N ASP A 301 8.27 19.28 -4.75
CA ASP A 301 9.14 19.01 -5.89
C ASP A 301 10.04 17.80 -5.66
N GLY A 302 10.58 17.64 -4.45
CA GLY A 302 11.37 16.47 -4.08
C GLY A 302 10.53 15.20 -4.00
N GLN A 303 9.30 15.29 -3.48
CA GLN A 303 8.33 14.18 -3.50
C GLN A 303 8.04 13.73 -4.96
N ALA A 304 7.83 14.68 -5.86
CA ALA A 304 7.61 14.40 -7.27
C ALA A 304 8.85 13.82 -7.95
N ALA A 305 10.04 14.33 -7.63
CA ALA A 305 11.30 13.85 -8.20
C ALA A 305 11.58 12.41 -7.78
N ASP A 306 11.41 12.08 -6.48
CA ASP A 306 11.61 10.73 -5.96
C ASP A 306 10.64 9.72 -6.58
N PHE A 307 9.36 10.06 -6.65
CA PHE A 307 8.35 9.20 -7.27
C PHE A 307 8.62 8.99 -8.77
N ARG A 308 8.97 10.06 -9.51
CA ARG A 308 9.33 9.98 -10.92
C ARG A 308 10.52 9.05 -11.16
N GLU A 309 11.63 9.26 -10.43
CA GLU A 309 12.85 8.45 -10.58
C GLU A 309 12.58 6.97 -10.25
N THR A 310 11.74 6.70 -9.25
CA THR A 310 11.30 5.34 -8.90
C THR A 310 10.48 4.71 -10.03
N VAL A 311 9.52 5.45 -10.60
CA VAL A 311 8.70 5.00 -11.74
C VAL A 311 9.56 4.76 -12.98
N GLU A 312 10.44 5.70 -13.34
CA GLU A 312 11.34 5.56 -14.49
C GLU A 312 12.23 4.32 -14.37
N THR A 313 12.77 4.07 -13.16
CA THR A 313 13.55 2.86 -12.85
C THR A 313 12.71 1.59 -13.01
N ALA A 314 11.48 1.60 -12.52
CA ALA A 314 10.56 0.47 -12.61
C ALA A 314 10.17 0.17 -14.08
N VAL A 315 9.87 1.21 -14.86
CA VAL A 315 9.59 1.09 -16.31
C VAL A 315 10.79 0.51 -17.05
N GLN A 316 11.99 1.06 -16.83
CA GLN A 316 13.22 0.58 -17.48
C GLN A 316 13.57 -0.86 -17.13
N ALA A 317 13.26 -1.30 -15.92
CA ALA A 317 13.43 -2.68 -15.49
C ALA A 317 12.33 -3.63 -16.00
N GLY A 318 11.25 -3.12 -16.62
CA GLY A 318 10.13 -3.92 -17.10
C GLY A 318 9.12 -4.32 -16.02
N ALA A 319 9.02 -3.56 -14.92
CA ALA A 319 8.03 -3.79 -13.88
C ALA A 319 6.59 -3.52 -14.37
N LEU A 320 5.61 -4.20 -13.79
CA LEU A 320 4.19 -4.04 -14.10
C LEU A 320 3.62 -2.68 -13.65
N GLY A 321 4.20 -2.07 -12.62
CA GLY A 321 3.73 -0.81 -12.07
C GLY A 321 4.33 -0.45 -10.73
N VAL A 322 3.85 0.67 -10.17
CA VAL A 322 4.22 1.23 -8.87
C VAL A 322 2.98 1.66 -8.12
N CYS A 323 2.88 1.32 -6.84
CA CYS A 323 1.83 1.76 -5.94
C CYS A 323 2.38 2.78 -4.94
N TYR A 324 1.73 3.95 -4.85
CA TYR A 324 2.01 4.94 -3.81
C TYR A 324 1.24 4.55 -2.54
N TRP A 325 1.95 4.46 -1.41
CA TRP A 325 1.34 4.02 -0.16
C TRP A 325 0.72 5.18 0.60
N GLU A 326 -0.57 5.06 0.88
CA GLU A 326 -1.42 5.99 1.64
C GLU A 326 -1.33 7.46 1.20
N PRO A 327 -1.54 7.75 -0.10
CA PRO A 327 -1.49 9.13 -0.61
C PRO A 327 -2.57 10.03 -0.03
N ALA A 328 -3.62 9.46 0.55
CA ALA A 328 -4.80 10.16 1.05
C ALA A 328 -4.89 10.18 2.59
N TRP A 329 -3.92 9.64 3.31
CA TRP A 329 -3.91 9.65 4.77
C TRP A 329 -3.48 11.02 5.28
N ILE A 330 -4.45 11.88 5.61
CA ILE A 330 -4.25 13.26 6.04
C ILE A 330 -4.79 13.47 7.46
N PRO A 331 -4.40 14.55 8.16
CA PRO A 331 -4.86 14.82 9.52
C PRO A 331 -6.38 14.85 9.65
N VAL A 332 -6.91 14.15 10.63
CA VAL A 332 -8.32 14.29 11.02
C VAL A 332 -8.59 15.66 11.65
N PRO A 333 -9.84 16.17 11.62
CA PRO A 333 -10.18 17.44 12.25
C PRO A 333 -9.83 17.48 13.75
N GLY A 334 -9.42 18.65 14.24
CA GLY A 334 -9.07 18.89 15.63
C GLY A 334 -7.72 19.61 15.76
N ASN A 335 -7.57 20.37 16.86
CA ASN A 335 -6.37 21.17 17.11
C ASN A 335 -5.61 20.70 18.36
N SER A 336 -6.03 19.61 18.96
CA SER A 336 -5.41 19.04 20.15
C SER A 336 -5.43 17.51 20.12
N TRP A 337 -4.50 16.89 20.84
CA TRP A 337 -4.50 15.45 21.05
C TRP A 337 -5.85 14.95 21.60
N GLU A 338 -6.47 15.69 22.54
CA GLU A 338 -7.73 15.28 23.12
C GLU A 338 -8.89 15.24 22.10
N GLU A 339 -8.88 16.13 21.11
CA GLU A 339 -9.89 16.16 20.06
C GLU A 339 -9.63 15.05 19.03
N GLN A 340 -8.42 14.96 18.50
CA GLN A 340 -8.06 14.00 17.47
C GLN A 340 -8.06 12.55 17.98
N SER A 341 -7.55 12.30 19.19
CA SER A 341 -7.51 10.94 19.74
C SER A 341 -8.90 10.30 19.89
N LYS A 342 -9.94 11.08 20.14
CA LYS A 342 -11.32 10.58 20.16
C LYS A 342 -11.76 10.04 18.79
N LEU A 343 -11.34 10.69 17.70
CA LEU A 343 -11.63 10.25 16.34
C LEU A 343 -10.82 9.00 15.98
N TRP A 344 -9.54 8.99 16.32
CA TRP A 344 -8.67 7.82 16.10
C TRP A 344 -9.20 6.58 16.83
N GLU A 345 -9.59 6.72 18.09
CA GLU A 345 -10.17 5.64 18.90
C GLU A 345 -11.53 5.18 18.36
N GLN A 346 -12.37 6.11 17.95
CA GLN A 346 -13.74 5.80 17.51
C GLN A 346 -13.78 5.20 16.11
N PHE A 347 -12.99 5.73 15.18
CA PHE A 347 -13.11 5.41 13.75
C PHE A 347 -11.89 4.66 13.20
N GLY A 348 -10.79 4.60 13.95
CA GLY A 348 -9.58 3.90 13.51
C GLY A 348 -8.74 4.67 12.48
N SER A 349 -8.89 5.99 12.37
CA SER A 349 -8.18 6.83 11.41
C SER A 349 -6.72 7.12 11.79
N GLY A 350 -6.29 6.85 13.02
CA GLY A 350 -4.88 6.83 13.41
C GLY A 350 -4.21 5.52 13.02
N TRP A 351 -2.88 5.43 13.14
CA TRP A 351 -2.14 4.21 12.87
C TRP A 351 -2.54 3.06 13.81
N ALA A 352 -2.91 3.38 15.04
CA ALA A 352 -3.40 2.45 16.06
C ALA A 352 -4.37 3.14 16.99
N SER A 353 -5.35 2.40 17.52
CA SER A 353 -6.13 2.75 18.70
C SER A 353 -5.53 2.09 19.96
N SER A 354 -5.92 2.56 21.15
CA SER A 354 -5.54 1.92 22.42
C SER A 354 -6.05 0.48 22.53
N TYR A 355 -7.10 0.13 21.80
CA TYR A 355 -7.71 -1.21 21.80
C TYR A 355 -6.84 -2.27 21.12
N ALA A 356 -5.93 -1.86 20.24
CA ALA A 356 -4.96 -2.76 19.60
C ALA A 356 -3.92 -3.30 20.60
N GLY A 357 -3.71 -2.63 21.74
CA GLY A 357 -2.70 -3.01 22.73
C GLY A 357 -2.83 -4.42 23.30
N GLY A 358 -4.04 -5.01 23.26
CA GLY A 358 -4.25 -6.42 23.65
C GLY A 358 -3.69 -7.41 22.62
N TYR A 359 -3.72 -7.07 21.34
CA TYR A 359 -3.17 -7.87 20.26
C TYR A 359 -1.69 -7.54 20.00
N ASP A 360 -1.35 -6.26 20.00
CA ASP A 360 -0.01 -5.72 19.77
C ASP A 360 0.52 -4.94 20.98
N PRO A 361 0.94 -5.62 22.05
CA PRO A 361 1.33 -4.96 23.30
C PRO A 361 2.67 -4.20 23.22
N GLN A 362 3.51 -4.50 22.25
CA GLN A 362 4.86 -3.91 22.13
C GLN A 362 4.83 -2.55 21.44
N ASP A 363 4.00 -2.40 20.41
CA ASP A 363 3.89 -1.14 19.67
C ASP A 363 2.57 -0.43 20.01
N ALA A 364 1.42 -0.90 19.56
CA ALA A 364 0.15 -0.25 19.83
C ALA A 364 -0.19 -0.14 21.32
N GLY A 365 0.25 -1.11 22.13
CA GLY A 365 0.13 -1.05 23.58
C GLY A 365 0.96 0.03 24.26
N ALA A 366 2.01 0.54 23.58
CA ALA A 366 2.91 1.56 24.09
C ALA A 366 2.71 2.92 23.40
N TRP A 367 2.38 2.95 22.10
CA TRP A 367 2.47 4.12 21.23
C TRP A 367 1.29 4.25 20.26
N PHE A 368 0.06 4.09 20.68
CA PHE A 368 -1.09 4.33 19.83
C PHE A 368 -1.28 5.82 19.52
N GLY A 369 -1.99 6.15 18.44
CA GLY A 369 -2.30 7.54 18.11
C GLY A 369 -2.60 7.77 16.63
N GLY A 370 -2.30 8.98 16.17
CA GLY A 370 -2.70 9.52 14.89
C GLY A 370 -1.93 9.01 13.68
N CYS A 371 -1.95 9.80 12.62
CA CYS A 371 -1.25 9.45 11.40
C CYS A 371 0.24 9.77 11.54
N ALA A 372 1.10 8.75 11.47
CA ALA A 372 2.56 8.96 11.44
C ALA A 372 3.09 9.18 10.02
N TRP A 373 2.20 9.38 9.02
CA TRP A 373 2.51 9.34 7.58
C TRP A 373 1.95 10.51 6.78
N GLU A 374 1.18 11.41 7.40
CA GLU A 374 0.46 12.49 6.74
C GLU A 374 1.37 13.45 5.94
N ASN A 375 2.64 13.56 6.34
CA ASN A 375 3.64 14.38 5.64
C ASN A 375 4.12 13.77 4.31
N GLN A 376 3.59 12.62 3.92
CA GLN A 376 3.85 11.95 2.64
C GLN A 376 2.60 11.91 1.74
N ALA A 377 1.46 12.40 2.21
CA ALA A 377 0.21 12.45 1.45
C ALA A 377 0.33 13.28 0.16
N LEU A 378 -0.51 12.97 -0.82
CA LEU A 378 -0.67 13.72 -2.08
C LEU A 378 -1.86 14.67 -2.04
N PHE A 379 -2.38 14.92 -0.84
CA PHE A 379 -3.43 15.89 -0.54
C PHE A 379 -2.92 16.91 0.48
N GLU A 380 -3.50 18.08 0.47
CA GLU A 380 -3.32 19.08 1.51
C GLU A 380 -4.21 18.76 2.71
N VAL A 381 -3.95 19.36 3.87
CA VAL A 381 -4.67 19.10 5.13
C VAL A 381 -6.18 19.39 5.01
N ASP A 382 -6.59 20.29 4.12
CA ASP A 382 -8.00 20.62 3.87
C ASP A 382 -8.70 19.68 2.88
N GLY A 383 -7.99 18.62 2.43
CA GLY A 383 -8.48 17.60 1.52
C GLY A 383 -8.42 17.99 0.05
N THR A 384 -7.82 19.15 -0.31
CA THR A 384 -7.59 19.51 -1.71
C THR A 384 -6.39 18.73 -2.27
N PRO A 385 -6.39 18.35 -3.56
CA PRO A 385 -5.28 17.61 -4.14
C PRO A 385 -4.04 18.50 -4.27
N ALA A 386 -2.89 18.03 -3.82
CA ALA A 386 -1.61 18.60 -4.22
C ALA A 386 -1.38 18.35 -5.71
N TRP A 387 -0.58 19.18 -6.38
CA TRP A 387 -0.26 18.98 -7.79
C TRP A 387 0.42 17.62 -8.06
N THR A 388 1.10 17.08 -7.05
CA THR A 388 1.77 15.76 -7.09
C THR A 388 0.79 14.59 -7.23
N LEU A 389 -0.50 14.78 -6.93
CA LEU A 389 -1.52 13.77 -7.19
C LEU A 389 -1.63 13.43 -8.68
N SER A 390 -1.40 14.42 -9.56
CA SER A 390 -1.49 14.26 -11.02
C SER A 390 -0.20 13.73 -11.68
N LEU A 391 0.77 13.26 -10.89
CA LEU A 391 2.02 12.68 -11.43
C LEU A 391 1.79 11.56 -12.45
N PRO A 392 0.81 10.64 -12.30
CA PRO A 392 0.55 9.64 -13.34
C PRO A 392 0.21 10.25 -14.70
N ASN A 393 -0.68 11.25 -14.77
CA ASN A 393 -1.00 11.96 -16.00
C ASN A 393 0.23 12.70 -16.56
N ILE A 394 0.97 13.42 -15.71
CA ILE A 394 2.18 14.14 -16.11
C ILE A 394 3.23 13.21 -16.72
N LEU A 395 3.45 12.03 -16.13
CA LEU A 395 4.41 11.05 -16.60
C LEU A 395 3.99 10.38 -17.93
N ARG A 396 2.68 10.29 -18.18
CA ARG A 396 2.14 9.82 -19.46
C ARG A 396 2.09 10.89 -20.54
N GLY A 397 2.30 12.16 -20.18
CA GLY A 397 2.20 13.29 -21.11
C GLY A 397 0.75 13.70 -21.41
N GLU A 398 -0.18 13.46 -20.50
CA GLU A 398 -1.62 13.76 -20.59
C GLU A 398 -1.99 15.08 -19.90
#